data_c0ab41ed10f97806133383b1f684cb7d
#
_entry.id   c0ab41ed10f97806133383b1f684cb7d
#
_cell.length_a   1.000
_cell.length_b   1.000
_cell.length_c   1.000
_cell.angle_alpha   90.00
_cell.angle_beta   90.00
_cell.angle_gamma   90.00
#
_symmetry.space_group_name_H-M   'P 1'
#
loop_
_entity.id
_entity.type
_entity.pdbx_description
1 polymer ?
#
loop_
_entity_poly.entity_id
_entity_poly.type
_entity_poly.pdbx_seq_one_letter_code
_entity_poly.pdbx_strand_id
1 'polypeptide(L)'
;VGNSPLDLIDYCRKRDIIVEAYSPVAHGEALKDGCLAEMAEKYGVTIPQLCIRYDWQLGTVVLPKTADPEHMKENGDIDFVISDADMELLKNAEPVKDYGEFSFFPVYGGKLKKYRVEIKR
;
A
#
# COMPACT_ATOMS: atom_id res chain seq x y z
N VAL A 1 -3.22 1.18 -1.16
CA VAL A 1 -4.56 1.78 -1.19
C VAL A 1 -5.61 0.69 -1.09
N GLY A 2 -6.76 0.94 -0.42
CA GLY A 2 -7.89 0.02 -0.28
C GLY A 2 -7.69 -1.16 0.69
N ASN A 3 -6.49 -1.63 0.88
CA ASN A 3 -6.15 -2.75 1.78
C ASN A 3 -5.15 -2.35 2.88
N SER A 4 -5.12 -1.07 3.25
CA SER A 4 -4.15 -0.57 4.24
C SER A 4 -4.57 -0.98 5.65
N PRO A 5 -3.71 -1.69 6.43
CA PRO A 5 -3.99 -2.10 7.80
C PRO A 5 -3.73 -0.93 8.77
N LEU A 6 -4.59 0.09 8.73
CA LEU A 6 -4.39 1.35 9.44
C LEU A 6 -4.23 1.17 10.96
N ASP A 7 -5.02 0.27 11.57
CA ASP A 7 -4.93 -0.04 12.99
C ASP A 7 -3.57 -0.64 13.37
N LEU A 8 -3.03 -1.51 12.50
CA LEU A 8 -1.71 -2.10 12.71
C LEU A 8 -0.61 -1.05 12.56
N ILE A 9 -0.71 -0.17 11.56
CA ILE A 9 0.25 0.92 11.34
C ILE A 9 0.27 1.84 12.56
N ASP A 10 -0.89 2.22 13.09
CA ASP A 10 -1.00 3.04 14.29
C ASP A 10 -0.45 2.34 15.54
N TYR A 11 -0.76 1.05 15.71
CA TYR A 11 -0.21 0.23 16.78
C TYR A 11 1.32 0.19 16.75
N CYS A 12 1.91 -0.03 15.57
CA CYS A 12 3.35 -0.08 15.36
C CYS A 12 3.99 1.28 15.65
N ARG A 13 3.40 2.36 15.11
CA ARG A 13 3.90 3.74 15.32
C ARG A 13 3.97 4.12 16.79
N LYS A 14 2.96 3.78 17.60
CA LYS A 14 2.93 4.02 19.04
C LYS A 14 4.00 3.26 19.83
N ARG A 15 4.72 2.35 19.18
CA ARG A 15 5.76 1.50 19.80
C ARG A 15 7.10 1.61 19.11
N ASP A 16 7.30 2.64 18.29
CA ASP A 16 8.51 2.86 17.52
C ASP A 16 8.90 1.66 16.63
N ILE A 17 7.89 0.92 16.15
CA ILE A 17 8.08 -0.18 15.21
C ILE A 17 7.89 0.35 13.79
N ILE A 18 8.89 0.16 12.94
CA ILE A 18 8.85 0.54 11.52
C ILE A 18 8.02 -0.49 10.76
N VAL A 19 7.09 0.01 9.96
CA VAL A 19 6.26 -0.82 9.05
C VAL A 19 6.82 -0.72 7.64
N GLU A 20 7.05 -1.86 7.00
CA GLU A 20 7.42 -1.94 5.59
C GLU A 20 6.20 -2.31 4.76
N ALA A 21 5.88 -1.46 3.77
CA ALA A 21 4.79 -1.68 2.83
C ALA A 21 5.30 -2.30 1.54
N TYR A 22 4.97 -3.55 1.28
CA TYR A 22 5.31 -4.24 0.03
C TYR A 22 4.15 -4.19 -0.97
N SER A 23 4.46 -4.37 -2.26
CA SER A 23 3.48 -4.37 -3.35
C SER A 23 2.53 -3.15 -3.35
N PRO A 24 3.04 -1.92 -3.34
CA PRO A 24 2.22 -0.71 -3.22
C PRO A 24 1.19 -0.56 -4.35
N VAL A 25 1.43 -1.18 -5.50
CA VAL A 25 0.56 -1.16 -6.71
C VAL A 25 -0.29 -2.43 -6.83
N ALA A 26 -0.36 -3.26 -5.78
CA ALA A 26 -1.15 -4.49 -5.74
C ALA A 26 -0.95 -5.39 -6.98
N HIS A 27 0.30 -5.65 -7.37
CA HIS A 27 0.68 -6.39 -8.58
C HIS A 27 0.08 -5.84 -9.88
N GLY A 28 -0.19 -4.54 -9.95
CA GLY A 28 -0.77 -3.86 -11.12
C GLY A 28 -2.29 -3.76 -11.11
N GLU A 29 -3.00 -4.37 -10.16
CA GLU A 29 -4.46 -4.25 -10.07
C GLU A 29 -4.91 -2.81 -9.80
N ALA A 30 -4.13 -2.05 -9.03
CA ALA A 30 -4.38 -0.63 -8.80
C ALA A 30 -4.43 0.21 -10.10
N LEU A 31 -3.75 -0.22 -11.16
CA LEU A 31 -3.74 0.47 -12.45
C LEU A 31 -5.11 0.43 -13.16
N LYS A 32 -6.00 -0.44 -12.75
CA LYS A 32 -7.35 -0.61 -13.33
C LYS A 32 -8.40 0.24 -12.62
N ASP A 33 -8.04 0.90 -11.53
CA ASP A 33 -8.96 1.69 -10.72
C ASP A 33 -9.12 3.10 -11.30
N GLY A 34 -10.35 3.43 -11.73
CA GLY A 34 -10.67 4.74 -12.32
C GLY A 34 -10.52 5.89 -11.33
N CYS A 35 -10.84 5.68 -10.05
CA CYS A 35 -10.70 6.72 -9.02
C CYS A 35 -9.23 7.05 -8.76
N LEU A 36 -8.36 6.04 -8.78
CA LEU A 36 -6.91 6.25 -8.65
C LEU A 36 -6.34 6.97 -9.88
N ALA A 37 -6.87 6.68 -11.08
CA ALA A 37 -6.46 7.36 -12.30
C ALA A 37 -6.82 8.86 -12.26
N GLU A 38 -8.04 9.21 -11.90
CA GLU A 38 -8.48 10.60 -11.75
C GLU A 38 -7.65 11.36 -10.69
N MET A 39 -7.36 10.70 -9.57
CA MET A 39 -6.55 11.31 -8.52
C MET A 39 -5.09 11.47 -8.95
N ALA A 40 -4.51 10.51 -9.64
CA ALA A 40 -3.16 10.63 -10.19
C ALA A 40 -3.06 11.79 -11.20
N GLU A 41 -4.06 11.94 -12.08
CA GLU A 41 -4.14 13.07 -13.01
C GLU A 41 -4.21 14.41 -12.27
N LYS A 42 -5.01 14.51 -11.20
CA LYS A 42 -5.09 15.72 -10.36
C LYS A 42 -3.73 16.18 -9.84
N TYR A 43 -2.85 15.24 -9.49
CA TYR A 43 -1.49 15.54 -9.01
C TYR A 43 -0.44 15.58 -10.12
N GLY A 44 -0.81 15.26 -11.37
CA GLY A 44 0.12 15.21 -12.50
C GLY A 44 1.15 14.08 -12.40
N VAL A 45 0.77 12.95 -11.79
CA VAL A 45 1.64 11.80 -11.52
C VAL A 45 1.05 10.51 -12.07
N THR A 46 1.83 9.45 -12.08
CA THR A 46 1.33 8.11 -12.42
C THR A 46 0.62 7.44 -11.22
N ILE A 47 -0.24 6.46 -11.49
CA ILE A 47 -0.88 5.69 -10.43
C ILE A 47 0.15 5.01 -9.50
N PRO A 48 1.24 4.40 -10.00
CA PRO A 48 2.30 3.90 -9.13
C PRO A 48 2.90 4.96 -8.20
N GLN A 49 3.22 6.14 -8.72
CA GLN A 49 3.73 7.26 -7.90
C GLN A 49 2.72 7.66 -6.82
N LEU A 50 1.43 7.76 -7.17
CA LEU A 50 0.36 8.05 -6.20
C LEU A 50 0.31 7.02 -5.08
N CYS A 51 0.34 5.73 -5.41
CA CYS A 51 0.30 4.64 -4.42
C CYS A 51 1.54 4.63 -3.52
N ILE A 52 2.73 4.83 -4.09
CA ILE A 52 3.98 4.90 -3.34
C ILE A 52 3.96 6.09 -2.38
N ARG A 53 3.52 7.26 -2.87
CA ARG A 53 3.41 8.47 -2.03
C ARG A 53 2.39 8.31 -0.92
N TYR A 54 1.25 7.69 -1.19
CA TYR A 54 0.24 7.36 -0.19
C TYR A 54 0.83 6.51 0.94
N ASP A 55 1.48 5.40 0.62
CA ASP A 55 2.09 4.52 1.62
C ASP A 55 3.19 5.24 2.40
N TRP A 56 3.98 6.08 1.73
CA TRP A 56 5.00 6.91 2.39
C TRP A 56 4.37 7.91 3.37
N GLN A 57 3.28 8.58 2.99
CA GLN A 57 2.57 9.52 3.88
C GLN A 57 1.86 8.83 5.04
N LEU A 58 1.56 7.53 4.95
CA LEU A 58 1.13 6.73 6.11
C LEU A 58 2.27 6.48 7.11
N GLY A 59 3.50 6.86 6.79
CA GLY A 59 4.67 6.67 7.64
C GLY A 59 5.27 5.28 7.55
N THR A 60 5.14 4.62 6.41
CA THR A 60 5.76 3.32 6.15
C THR A 60 7.00 3.44 5.28
N VAL A 61 7.88 2.44 5.32
CA VAL A 61 8.93 2.24 4.32
C VAL A 61 8.33 1.51 3.13
N VAL A 62 8.39 2.09 1.94
CA VAL A 62 7.72 1.55 0.76
C VAL A 62 8.69 0.74 -0.09
N LEU A 63 8.30 -0.48 -0.44
CA LEU A 63 9.13 -1.44 -1.18
C LEU A 63 8.53 -1.73 -2.57
N PRO A 64 8.62 -0.81 -3.55
CA PRO A 64 8.19 -1.05 -4.90
C PRO A 64 9.19 -1.96 -5.62
N LYS A 65 8.69 -2.98 -6.33
CA LYS A 65 9.52 -3.87 -7.14
C LYS A 65 9.41 -3.52 -8.61
N THR A 66 10.55 -3.29 -9.24
CA THR A 66 10.66 -3.18 -10.70
C THR A 66 12.03 -3.68 -11.18
N ALA A 67 12.08 -4.12 -12.44
CA ALA A 67 13.33 -4.39 -13.16
C ALA A 67 13.56 -3.38 -14.28
N ASP A 68 12.62 -2.46 -14.49
CA ASP A 68 12.68 -1.42 -15.51
C ASP A 68 13.34 -0.15 -14.95
N PRO A 69 14.42 0.35 -15.56
CA PRO A 69 15.12 1.54 -15.09
C PRO A 69 14.25 2.82 -15.11
N GLU A 70 13.32 2.95 -16.06
CA GLU A 70 12.41 4.10 -16.12
C GLU A 70 11.42 4.06 -14.97
N HIS A 71 10.79 2.93 -14.71
CA HIS A 71 9.93 2.74 -13.55
C HIS A 71 10.69 2.92 -12.23
N MET A 72 11.98 2.56 -12.19
CA MET A 72 12.81 2.76 -11.00
C MET A 72 12.99 4.24 -10.69
N LYS A 73 13.21 5.05 -11.74
CA LYS A 73 13.31 6.51 -11.63
C LYS A 73 11.97 7.11 -11.21
N GLU A 74 10.87 6.72 -11.86
CA GLU A 74 9.52 7.19 -11.53
C GLU A 74 9.13 6.85 -10.08
N ASN A 75 9.44 5.64 -9.62
CA ASN A 75 9.17 5.21 -8.23
C ASN A 75 9.92 6.05 -7.18
N GLY A 76 11.04 6.67 -7.57
CA GLY A 76 11.81 7.60 -6.73
C GLY A 76 11.32 9.06 -6.83
N ASP A 77 10.57 9.40 -7.87
CA ASP A 77 10.08 10.76 -8.12
C ASP A 77 8.69 10.94 -7.49
N ILE A 78 8.67 11.12 -6.17
CA ILE A 78 7.46 11.24 -5.35
C ILE A 78 7.43 12.52 -4.51
N ASP A 79 8.07 13.59 -4.99
CA ASP A 79 8.21 14.88 -4.26
C ASP A 79 6.94 15.76 -4.27
N PHE A 80 5.77 15.15 -4.45
CA PHE A 80 4.49 15.83 -4.30
C PHE A 80 3.81 15.44 -2.98
N VAL A 81 2.83 16.21 -2.54
CA VAL A 81 2.10 15.94 -1.30
C VAL A 81 0.63 15.70 -1.62
N ILE A 82 0.12 14.55 -1.19
CA ILE A 82 -1.33 14.25 -1.23
C ILE A 82 -1.99 15.02 -0.10
N SER A 83 -3.06 15.76 -0.39
CA SER A 83 -3.81 16.52 0.62
C SER A 83 -4.44 15.59 1.67
N ASP A 84 -4.69 16.10 2.87
CA ASP A 84 -5.32 15.32 3.94
C ASP A 84 -6.70 14.79 3.51
N ALA A 85 -7.48 15.58 2.78
CA ALA A 85 -8.78 15.16 2.25
C ALA A 85 -8.64 13.99 1.27
N ASP A 86 -7.67 14.03 0.36
CA ASP A 86 -7.42 12.96 -0.59
C ASP A 86 -6.81 11.72 0.10
N MET A 87 -5.98 11.90 1.13
CA MET A 87 -5.51 10.80 1.97
C MET A 87 -6.67 10.05 2.62
N GLU A 88 -7.67 10.77 3.14
CA GLU A 88 -8.88 10.14 3.71
C GLU A 88 -9.70 9.40 2.64
N LEU A 89 -9.83 9.93 1.43
CA LEU A 89 -10.47 9.22 0.32
C LEU A 89 -9.71 7.92 -0.01
N LEU A 90 -8.39 7.96 -0.10
CA LEU A 90 -7.56 6.78 -0.38
C LEU A 90 -7.60 5.73 0.73
N LYS A 91 -7.69 6.14 2.00
CA LYS A 91 -7.86 5.22 3.15
C LYS A 91 -9.18 4.47 3.09
N ASN A 92 -10.23 5.13 2.62
CA ASN A 92 -11.58 4.59 2.52
C ASN A 92 -11.90 4.00 1.14
N ALA A 93 -10.91 3.90 0.24
CA ALA A 93 -11.08 3.29 -1.07
C ALA A 93 -11.50 1.83 -0.96
N GLU A 94 -12.32 1.36 -1.92
CA GLU A 94 -12.73 -0.03 -1.98
C GLU A 94 -11.50 -0.96 -2.03
N PRO A 95 -11.52 -2.07 -1.27
CA PRO A 95 -10.44 -3.05 -1.33
C PRO A 95 -10.26 -3.61 -2.73
N VAL A 96 -9.01 -3.75 -3.16
CA VAL A 96 -8.69 -4.46 -4.39
C VAL A 96 -9.12 -5.91 -4.20
N LYS A 97 -10.05 -6.37 -5.06
CA LYS A 97 -10.55 -7.75 -5.03
C LYS A 97 -9.43 -8.70 -5.47
N ASP A 98 -9.47 -9.90 -4.92
CA ASP A 98 -8.56 -11.00 -5.24
C ASP A 98 -7.07 -10.73 -4.93
N TYR A 99 -6.78 -9.65 -4.19
CA TYR A 99 -5.45 -9.35 -3.73
C TYR A 99 -4.99 -10.40 -2.70
N GLY A 100 -3.93 -11.12 -3.04
CA GLY A 100 -3.39 -12.19 -2.19
C GLY A 100 -3.78 -13.61 -2.60
N GLU A 101 -4.67 -13.82 -3.57
CA GLU A 101 -4.95 -15.15 -4.12
C GLU A 101 -3.72 -15.77 -4.78
N PHE A 102 -2.84 -14.94 -5.33
CA PHE A 102 -1.55 -15.34 -5.91
C PHE A 102 -0.42 -15.46 -4.87
N SER A 103 -0.69 -15.16 -3.61
CA SER A 103 0.29 -15.28 -2.54
C SER A 103 0.35 -16.73 -2.05
N PHE A 104 1.45 -17.42 -2.31
CA PHE A 104 1.74 -18.72 -1.73
C PHE A 104 1.88 -18.65 -0.21
N PHE A 105 2.21 -17.47 0.33
CA PHE A 105 2.28 -17.19 1.76
C PHE A 105 1.03 -16.44 2.21
N PRO A 106 0.31 -16.96 3.21
CA PRO A 106 -0.87 -16.30 3.75
C PRO A 106 -0.45 -15.00 4.45
N VAL A 107 -0.99 -13.89 3.97
CA VAL A 107 -0.83 -12.58 4.59
C VAL A 107 -2.12 -12.26 5.36
N TYR A 108 -2.00 -11.84 6.62
CA TYR A 108 -3.11 -11.40 7.47
C TYR A 108 -4.33 -12.36 7.56
N GLY A 109 -4.23 -13.33 8.42
CA GLY A 109 -5.37 -14.18 8.79
C GLY A 109 -5.80 -15.22 7.76
N GLY A 110 -5.03 -15.38 6.67
CA GLY A 110 -5.23 -16.46 5.72
C GLY A 110 -5.02 -17.84 6.37
N LYS A 111 -4.58 -18.82 5.62
CA LYS A 111 -4.44 -20.24 6.05
C LYS A 111 -3.57 -20.48 7.30
N LEU A 112 -2.88 -19.45 7.83
CA LEU A 112 -2.11 -19.53 9.08
C LEU A 112 -2.95 -19.76 10.34
N LYS A 113 -4.28 -19.66 10.30
CA LYS A 113 -5.13 -20.05 11.43
C LYS A 113 -4.83 -21.47 11.93
N LYS A 114 -4.35 -22.35 11.05
CA LYS A 114 -3.98 -23.74 11.37
C LYS A 114 -2.70 -23.85 12.21
N TYR A 115 -1.87 -22.79 12.21
CA TYR A 115 -0.56 -22.76 12.90
C TYR A 115 -0.53 -21.71 14.02
N ARG A 116 -1.70 -21.29 14.50
CA ARG A 116 -1.77 -20.38 15.64
C ARG A 116 -1.18 -21.07 16.86
N VAL A 117 0.07 -20.78 17.16
CA VAL A 117 0.69 -21.16 18.43
C VAL A 117 -0.05 -20.37 19.51
N GLU A 118 -0.79 -21.07 20.35
CA GLU A 118 -1.32 -20.48 21.58
C GLU A 118 -0.11 -20.17 22.46
N ILE A 119 0.30 -18.91 22.48
CA ILE A 119 1.26 -18.44 23.49
C ILE A 119 0.46 -18.43 24.81
N LYS A 120 0.55 -19.50 25.57
CA LYS A 120 0.11 -19.49 26.96
C LYS A 120 1.00 -18.49 27.70
N ARG A 121 0.40 -17.40 28.10
CA ARG A 121 1.03 -16.45 29.01
C ARG A 121 1.12 -17.04 30.42
#